data_dcc2e9fd7e3017a42998002291723cd1
#
_entry.id   dcc2e9fd7e3017a42998002291723cd1
#
_cell.length_a   1.000
_cell.length_b   1.000
_cell.length_c   1.000
_cell.angle_alpha   90.00
_cell.angle_beta   90.00
_cell.angle_gamma   90.00
#
_symmetry.space_group_name_H-M   'P 1'
#
loop_
_entity.id
_entity.type
_entity.pdbx_description
1 polymer ?
#
loop_
_entity_poly.entity_id
_entity_poly.type
_entity_poly.pdbx_seq_one_letter_code
_entity_poly.pdbx_strand_id
1 'polypeptide(L)'
;MNKISVKFFSYKRSMLHKILSWIERQSRIVLILFGFVTILLLLPPLFMNPAGQASMDPSGKVFNLQKKVGDHFSPRTHIQTAVLEANDGDALTAKVLSELFSNEKKLIEADNNGELTPKGLNKDSFLYTYFNPTTQTEVRGLSSIAVMIDKVLRSHPKLNVPLEKANDEQVKYAIHTVLTSSKSEIIENVISVNAISEQREVLGEKIDWWISPAIFITTFSDNEKLGGGVYQVGISSEPSVLNKEILDRKVQEILRGEQKTYKLWGIAIDVNLESEEEGIKSGTYITFTVIAALAIM
;
A
#
# COMPACT_ATOMS: atom_id res chain seq x y z
N MET A 1 -17.93 60.03 24.14
CA MET A 1 -18.25 58.60 24.05
C MET A 1 -19.64 58.42 23.44
N ASN A 2 -19.72 57.75 22.31
CA ASN A 2 -20.84 57.80 21.37
C ASN A 2 -22.10 57.05 21.85
N LYS A 3 -23.25 57.76 21.95
CA LYS A 3 -24.58 57.19 22.21
C LYS A 3 -25.00 56.04 21.26
N ILE A 4 -24.35 55.88 20.14
CA ILE A 4 -24.60 54.84 19.13
C ILE A 4 -24.08 53.49 19.58
N SER A 5 -22.94 53.40 20.28
CA SER A 5 -22.35 52.18 20.77
C SER A 5 -23.22 51.47 21.85
N VAL A 6 -23.85 52.29 22.73
CA VAL A 6 -24.70 51.72 23.80
C VAL A 6 -26.02 51.15 23.27
N LYS A 7 -26.62 51.76 22.25
CA LYS A 7 -27.84 51.20 21.61
C LYS A 7 -27.59 49.90 20.87
N PHE A 8 -26.42 49.75 20.24
CA PHE A 8 -26.09 48.50 19.53
C PHE A 8 -25.87 47.32 20.47
N PHE A 9 -25.25 47.57 21.62
CA PHE A 9 -25.07 46.56 22.69
C PHE A 9 -26.39 46.15 23.35
N SER A 10 -27.28 47.09 23.57
CA SER A 10 -28.61 46.85 24.15
C SER A 10 -29.51 46.04 23.20
N TYR A 11 -29.44 46.29 21.91
CA TYR A 11 -30.22 45.57 20.88
C TYR A 11 -29.74 44.11 20.74
N LYS A 12 -28.41 43.87 20.73
CA LYS A 12 -27.85 42.51 20.72
C LYS A 12 -28.26 41.72 21.97
N ARG A 13 -28.27 42.33 23.14
CA ARG A 13 -28.66 41.67 24.39
C ARG A 13 -30.14 41.26 24.38
N SER A 14 -31.00 42.10 23.86
CA SER A 14 -32.43 41.82 23.70
C SER A 14 -32.70 40.70 22.68
N MET A 15 -31.95 40.66 21.60
CA MET A 15 -32.09 39.62 20.56
C MET A 15 -31.59 38.26 21.08
N LEU A 16 -30.47 38.20 21.78
CA LEU A 16 -29.92 37.00 22.40
C LEU A 16 -30.89 36.44 23.47
N HIS A 17 -31.50 37.30 24.25
CA HIS A 17 -32.49 36.88 25.26
C HIS A 17 -33.75 36.31 24.63
N LYS A 18 -34.23 36.87 23.51
CA LYS A 18 -35.35 36.30 22.74
C LYS A 18 -35.05 34.95 22.13
N ILE A 19 -33.83 34.77 21.62
CA ILE A 19 -33.39 33.47 21.06
C ILE A 19 -33.27 32.44 22.17
N LEU A 20 -32.66 32.76 23.30
CA LEU A 20 -32.52 31.87 24.43
C LEU A 20 -33.88 31.45 25.00
N SER A 21 -34.78 32.40 25.22
CA SER A 21 -36.15 32.11 25.71
C SER A 21 -36.96 31.29 24.70
N TRP A 22 -36.75 31.45 23.38
CA TRP A 22 -37.36 30.60 22.37
C TRP A 22 -36.80 29.18 22.39
N ILE A 23 -35.47 29.03 22.54
CA ILE A 23 -34.79 27.75 22.68
C ILE A 23 -35.31 27.01 23.93
N GLU A 24 -35.39 27.66 25.06
CA GLU A 24 -35.93 27.08 26.29
C GLU A 24 -37.40 26.61 26.13
N ARG A 25 -38.23 27.45 25.49
CA ARG A 25 -39.65 27.15 25.28
C ARG A 25 -39.90 26.06 24.26
N GLN A 26 -38.98 25.88 23.32
CA GLN A 26 -39.09 24.95 22.18
C GLN A 26 -37.94 23.92 22.19
N SER A 27 -37.43 23.58 23.37
CA SER A 27 -36.24 22.72 23.49
C SER A 27 -36.32 21.41 22.73
N ARG A 28 -37.50 20.79 22.69
CA ARG A 28 -37.71 19.54 21.93
C ARG A 28 -37.57 19.74 20.41
N ILE A 29 -38.08 20.86 19.87
CA ILE A 29 -37.98 21.16 18.44
C ILE A 29 -36.53 21.48 18.07
N VAL A 30 -35.84 22.26 18.91
CA VAL A 30 -34.43 22.57 18.73
C VAL A 30 -33.57 21.31 18.76
N LEU A 31 -33.83 20.38 19.68
CA LEU A 31 -33.15 19.07 19.76
C LEU A 31 -33.37 18.21 18.53
N ILE A 32 -34.62 18.13 18.04
CA ILE A 32 -34.95 17.40 16.81
C ILE A 32 -34.26 18.02 15.60
N LEU A 33 -34.28 19.36 15.48
CA LEU A 33 -33.65 20.08 14.37
C LEU A 33 -32.14 19.90 14.40
N PHE A 34 -31.51 19.97 15.58
CA PHE A 34 -30.09 19.77 15.75
C PHE A 34 -29.71 18.31 15.40
N GLY A 35 -30.46 17.33 15.89
CA GLY A 35 -30.29 15.93 15.54
C GLY A 35 -30.43 15.68 14.03
N PHE A 36 -31.41 16.28 13.39
CA PHE A 36 -31.60 16.19 11.95
C PHE A 36 -30.44 16.80 11.16
N VAL A 37 -29.98 17.98 11.54
CA VAL A 37 -28.81 18.64 10.92
C VAL A 37 -27.55 17.79 11.13
N THR A 38 -27.36 17.23 12.32
CA THR A 38 -26.20 16.35 12.62
C THR A 38 -26.24 15.09 11.76
N ILE A 39 -27.39 14.44 11.63
CA ILE A 39 -27.56 13.28 10.75
C ILE A 39 -27.27 13.67 9.29
N LEU A 40 -27.77 14.82 8.84
CA LEU A 40 -27.56 15.32 7.47
C LEU A 40 -26.10 15.65 7.18
N LEU A 41 -25.33 16.10 8.17
CA LEU A 41 -23.90 16.34 8.07
C LEU A 41 -23.06 15.05 8.13
N LEU A 42 -23.57 14.00 8.78
CA LEU A 42 -22.90 12.68 8.86
C LEU A 42 -23.18 11.80 7.64
N LEU A 43 -24.25 12.07 6.87
CA LEU A 43 -24.58 11.31 5.66
C LEU A 43 -23.51 11.40 4.57
N PRO A 44 -22.97 12.60 4.19
CA PRO A 44 -21.98 12.70 3.12
C PRO A 44 -20.73 11.81 3.34
N PRO A 45 -20.11 11.77 4.52
CA PRO A 45 -18.95 10.90 4.76
C PRO A 45 -19.24 9.40 4.60
N LEU A 46 -20.49 8.97 4.81
CA LEU A 46 -20.90 7.56 4.66
C LEU A 46 -21.07 7.15 3.19
N PHE A 47 -21.32 8.11 2.31
CA PHE A 47 -21.53 7.88 0.87
C PHE A 47 -20.37 8.39 0.01
N MET A 48 -19.49 9.23 0.56
CA MET A 48 -18.28 9.66 -0.11
C MET A 48 -17.25 8.55 0.00
N ASN A 49 -16.75 8.10 -1.16
CA ASN A 49 -15.61 7.21 -1.20
C ASN A 49 -14.44 7.87 -0.42
N PRO A 50 -13.81 7.22 0.54
CA PRO A 50 -12.67 7.79 1.28
C PRO A 50 -11.49 8.21 0.37
N ALA A 51 -11.44 7.71 -0.87
CA ALA A 51 -10.53 8.17 -1.92
C ALA A 51 -10.72 9.63 -2.35
N GLY A 52 -11.76 10.30 -1.88
CA GLY A 52 -12.01 11.74 -2.12
C GLY A 52 -11.40 12.64 -1.06
N GLN A 53 -10.21 12.35 -0.55
CA GLN A 53 -9.47 13.34 0.23
C GLN A 53 -9.28 14.59 -0.61
N ALA A 54 -9.61 15.76 -0.02
CA ALA A 54 -9.36 17.03 -0.67
C ALA A 54 -7.90 17.06 -1.13
N SER A 55 -7.68 17.22 -2.44
CA SER A 55 -6.34 17.31 -3.00
C SER A 55 -5.56 18.38 -2.22
N MET A 56 -4.52 17.95 -1.53
CA MET A 56 -3.56 18.85 -0.91
C MET A 56 -2.47 19.26 -1.89
N ASP A 57 -2.73 19.12 -3.19
CA ASP A 57 -1.78 19.48 -4.22
C ASP A 57 -1.35 20.95 -4.03
N PRO A 58 -0.07 21.22 -3.81
CA PRO A 58 0.40 22.58 -3.65
C PRO A 58 0.11 23.38 -4.92
N SER A 59 -0.63 24.46 -4.80
CA SER A 59 -0.88 25.36 -5.93
C SER A 59 0.28 26.33 -6.10
N GLY A 60 1.30 25.96 -6.83
CA GLY A 60 2.47 26.79 -7.04
C GLY A 60 3.09 26.63 -8.42
N LYS A 61 3.84 27.66 -8.85
CA LYS A 61 4.52 27.66 -10.16
C LYS A 61 5.48 26.45 -10.32
N VAL A 62 6.16 26.10 -9.24
CA VAL A 62 7.08 24.95 -9.19
C VAL A 62 6.33 23.63 -9.32
N PHE A 63 5.21 23.46 -8.61
CA PHE A 63 4.37 22.27 -8.70
C PHE A 63 3.76 22.09 -10.09
N ASN A 64 3.22 23.18 -10.68
CA ASN A 64 2.71 23.15 -12.04
C ASN A 64 3.79 22.82 -13.09
N LEU A 65 5.03 23.22 -12.85
CA LEU A 65 6.16 22.86 -13.70
C LEU A 65 6.50 21.38 -13.51
N GLN A 66 6.57 20.90 -12.29
CA GLN A 66 6.82 19.48 -11.98
C GLN A 66 5.74 18.58 -12.59
N LYS A 67 4.47 18.98 -12.50
CA LYS A 67 3.36 18.28 -13.16
C LYS A 67 3.57 18.23 -14.68
N LYS A 68 3.86 19.36 -15.32
CA LYS A 68 4.16 19.40 -16.76
C LYS A 68 5.33 18.51 -17.15
N VAL A 69 6.40 18.49 -16.34
CA VAL A 69 7.54 17.58 -16.56
C VAL A 69 7.07 16.12 -16.44
N GLY A 70 6.31 15.78 -15.42
CA GLY A 70 5.75 14.44 -15.22
C GLY A 70 4.85 14.00 -16.38
N ASP A 71 4.02 14.90 -16.92
CA ASP A 71 3.14 14.62 -18.06
C ASP A 71 3.93 14.37 -19.37
N HIS A 72 5.05 15.09 -19.56
CA HIS A 72 5.88 14.95 -20.76
C HIS A 72 6.94 13.85 -20.67
N PHE A 73 7.40 13.53 -19.46
CA PHE A 73 8.44 12.56 -19.18
C PHE A 73 7.94 11.49 -18.18
N SER A 74 6.74 11.01 -18.43
CA SER A 74 6.14 9.94 -17.63
C SER A 74 7.03 8.69 -17.67
N PRO A 75 7.40 8.10 -16.53
CA PRO A 75 8.12 6.84 -16.51
C PRO A 75 7.28 5.75 -17.18
N ARG A 76 7.89 4.86 -17.90
CA ARG A 76 7.19 3.72 -18.53
C ARG A 76 6.64 2.73 -17.51
N THR A 77 7.31 2.66 -16.37
CA THR A 77 6.96 1.72 -15.31
C THR A 77 6.52 2.45 -14.05
N HIS A 78 5.45 1.98 -13.46
CA HIS A 78 5.10 2.27 -12.08
C HIS A 78 5.74 1.21 -11.18
N ILE A 79 6.46 1.65 -10.16
CA ILE A 79 7.23 0.78 -9.26
C ILE A 79 6.58 0.83 -7.89
N GLN A 80 6.26 -0.34 -7.38
CA GLN A 80 5.82 -0.52 -6.00
C GLN A 80 6.85 -1.40 -5.27
N THR A 81 7.09 -1.07 -4.02
CA THR A 81 8.03 -1.79 -3.18
C THR A 81 7.36 -2.29 -1.90
N ALA A 82 7.76 -3.46 -1.47
CA ALA A 82 7.30 -4.06 -0.24
C ALA A 82 8.45 -4.75 0.49
N VAL A 83 8.32 -4.85 1.81
CA VAL A 83 9.22 -5.63 2.67
C VAL A 83 8.47 -6.85 3.16
N LEU A 84 9.04 -8.02 2.92
CA LEU A 84 8.60 -9.28 3.49
C LEU A 84 9.41 -9.56 4.75
N GLU A 85 8.76 -9.64 5.88
CA GLU A 85 9.34 -9.98 7.18
C GLU A 85 8.92 -11.40 7.58
N ALA A 86 9.90 -12.27 7.84
CA ALA A 86 9.62 -13.64 8.23
C ALA A 86 9.14 -13.72 9.68
N ASN A 87 8.10 -14.55 9.92
CA ASN A 87 7.56 -14.77 11.26
C ASN A 87 8.58 -15.46 12.19
N ASP A 88 9.45 -16.29 11.62
CA ASP A 88 10.47 -17.08 12.35
C ASP A 88 11.85 -16.42 12.32
N GLY A 89 11.96 -15.17 11.78
CA GLY A 89 13.22 -14.40 11.73
C GLY A 89 14.17 -14.82 10.59
N ASP A 90 13.78 -15.70 9.67
CA ASP A 90 14.55 -16.08 8.49
C ASP A 90 13.68 -16.17 7.24
N ALA A 91 13.71 -15.13 6.43
CA ALA A 91 12.99 -15.04 5.17
C ALA A 91 13.61 -15.91 4.04
N LEU A 92 14.82 -16.44 4.27
CA LEU A 92 15.57 -17.23 3.30
C LEU A 92 15.39 -18.74 3.54
N THR A 93 14.22 -19.19 3.98
CA THR A 93 13.87 -20.60 4.18
C THR A 93 13.02 -21.13 3.03
N ALA A 94 13.04 -22.43 2.83
CA ALA A 94 12.22 -23.11 1.82
C ALA A 94 10.73 -22.79 2.00
N LYS A 95 10.26 -22.77 3.24
CA LYS A 95 8.86 -22.54 3.59
C LYS A 95 8.42 -21.11 3.21
N VAL A 96 9.20 -20.09 3.58
CA VAL A 96 8.89 -18.67 3.28
C VAL A 96 8.95 -18.40 1.78
N LEU A 97 10.04 -18.84 1.13
CA LEU A 97 10.22 -18.60 -0.29
C LEU A 97 9.21 -19.36 -1.16
N SER A 98 8.79 -20.56 -0.75
CA SER A 98 7.73 -21.33 -1.46
C SER A 98 6.37 -20.66 -1.33
N GLU A 99 6.01 -20.13 -0.15
CA GLU A 99 4.75 -19.38 0.01
C GLU A 99 4.76 -18.11 -0.83
N LEU A 100 5.85 -17.33 -0.79
CA LEU A 100 6.02 -16.15 -1.65
C LEU A 100 5.88 -16.52 -3.13
N PHE A 101 6.63 -17.51 -3.59
CA PHE A 101 6.61 -17.95 -4.99
C PHE A 101 5.22 -18.41 -5.46
N SER A 102 4.47 -19.07 -4.58
CA SER A 102 3.08 -19.45 -4.84
C SER A 102 2.19 -18.21 -5.02
N ASN A 103 2.36 -17.19 -4.18
CA ASN A 103 1.59 -15.94 -4.26
C ASN A 103 1.99 -15.12 -5.48
N GLU A 104 3.26 -15.13 -5.89
CA GLU A 104 3.72 -14.54 -7.15
C GLU A 104 3.07 -15.18 -8.38
N LYS A 105 2.95 -16.51 -8.40
CA LYS A 105 2.21 -17.20 -9.47
C LYS A 105 0.75 -16.79 -9.53
N LYS A 106 0.09 -16.70 -8.38
CA LYS A 106 -1.30 -16.21 -8.29
C LYS A 106 -1.42 -14.78 -8.80
N LEU A 107 -0.44 -13.92 -8.50
CA LEU A 107 -0.41 -12.53 -8.99
C LEU A 107 -0.35 -12.49 -10.53
N ILE A 108 0.54 -13.28 -11.14
CA ILE A 108 0.65 -13.36 -12.60
C ILE A 108 -0.64 -13.91 -13.22
N GLU A 109 -1.27 -14.91 -12.59
CA GLU A 109 -2.55 -15.47 -13.04
C GLU A 109 -3.68 -14.45 -12.93
N ALA A 110 -3.79 -13.75 -11.83
CA ALA A 110 -4.77 -12.68 -11.61
C ALA A 110 -4.63 -11.55 -12.65
N ASP A 111 -3.38 -11.17 -13.00
CA ASP A 111 -3.10 -10.20 -14.05
C ASP A 111 -3.54 -10.71 -15.43
N ASN A 112 -3.25 -11.97 -15.76
CA ASN A 112 -3.69 -12.60 -17.00
C ASN A 112 -5.22 -12.64 -17.14
N ASN A 113 -5.91 -12.85 -16.03
CA ASN A 113 -7.37 -12.89 -15.97
C ASN A 113 -8.00 -11.49 -15.93
N GLY A 114 -7.20 -10.42 -15.89
CA GLY A 114 -7.66 -9.03 -15.76
C GLY A 114 -8.28 -8.71 -14.40
N GLU A 115 -7.98 -9.48 -13.37
CA GLU A 115 -8.48 -9.26 -12.00
C GLU A 115 -7.82 -8.04 -11.35
N LEU A 116 -6.60 -7.69 -11.80
CA LEU A 116 -5.88 -6.51 -11.32
C LEU A 116 -6.45 -5.20 -11.89
N THR A 117 -7.33 -5.27 -12.89
CA THR A 117 -7.86 -4.07 -13.56
C THR A 117 -8.48 -3.08 -12.57
N PRO A 118 -8.02 -1.82 -12.52
CA PRO A 118 -8.67 -0.76 -11.76
C PRO A 118 -10.09 -0.49 -12.28
N LYS A 119 -10.98 -0.10 -11.37
CA LYS A 119 -12.38 0.18 -11.73
C LYS A 119 -12.46 1.35 -12.73
N GLY A 120 -13.12 1.10 -13.86
CA GLY A 120 -13.29 2.10 -14.93
C GLY A 120 -12.30 1.97 -16.09
N LEU A 121 -11.29 1.11 -15.97
CA LEU A 121 -10.43 0.74 -17.07
C LEU A 121 -10.93 -0.53 -17.79
N ASN A 122 -10.50 -0.69 -19.04
CA ASN A 122 -10.75 -1.92 -19.79
C ASN A 122 -9.89 -3.05 -19.21
N LYS A 123 -10.44 -4.28 -19.21
CA LYS A 123 -9.70 -5.46 -18.79
C LYS A 123 -8.44 -5.63 -19.62
N ASP A 124 -7.30 -5.60 -18.97
CA ASP A 124 -5.98 -5.79 -19.57
C ASP A 124 -5.01 -6.36 -18.52
N SER A 125 -3.82 -6.72 -18.95
CA SER A 125 -2.67 -7.03 -18.12
C SER A 125 -1.93 -5.74 -17.79
N PHE A 126 -1.69 -5.50 -16.51
CA PHE A 126 -1.03 -4.30 -16.02
C PHE A 126 0.40 -4.53 -15.51
N LEU A 127 0.79 -5.77 -15.28
CA LEU A 127 2.16 -6.09 -14.92
C LEU A 127 3.10 -5.85 -16.10
N TYR A 128 4.15 -5.05 -15.87
CA TYR A 128 5.12 -4.70 -16.89
C TYR A 128 6.05 -5.89 -17.19
N THR A 129 6.15 -6.28 -18.44
CA THR A 129 7.08 -7.33 -18.87
C THR A 129 8.38 -6.70 -19.34
N TYR A 130 9.49 -7.16 -18.79
CA TYR A 130 10.82 -6.72 -19.21
C TYR A 130 11.78 -7.91 -19.34
N PHE A 131 12.75 -7.74 -20.22
CA PHE A 131 13.83 -8.72 -20.36
C PHE A 131 14.89 -8.45 -19.30
N ASN A 132 15.14 -9.43 -18.43
CA ASN A 132 16.21 -9.37 -17.46
C ASN A 132 17.50 -9.90 -18.10
N PRO A 133 18.49 -9.04 -18.42
CA PRO A 133 19.73 -9.46 -19.08
C PRO A 133 20.60 -10.36 -18.20
N THR A 134 20.38 -10.32 -16.88
CA THR A 134 21.12 -11.14 -15.91
C THR A 134 20.70 -12.59 -15.95
N THR A 135 19.40 -12.83 -16.00
CA THR A 135 18.83 -14.18 -16.04
C THR A 135 18.54 -14.66 -17.46
N GLN A 136 18.68 -13.78 -18.46
CA GLN A 136 18.30 -14.01 -19.86
C GLN A 136 16.86 -14.53 -20.02
N THR A 137 15.97 -14.02 -19.20
CA THR A 137 14.55 -14.39 -19.21
C THR A 137 13.68 -13.15 -19.22
N GLU A 138 12.48 -13.29 -19.75
CA GLU A 138 11.44 -12.31 -19.52
C GLU A 138 10.96 -12.43 -18.06
N VAL A 139 10.88 -11.28 -17.39
CA VAL A 139 10.33 -11.12 -16.06
C VAL A 139 9.07 -10.29 -16.17
N ARG A 140 7.98 -10.78 -15.62
CA ARG A 140 6.71 -10.10 -15.66
C ARG A 140 6.36 -9.54 -14.28
N GLY A 141 6.41 -8.24 -14.19
CA GLY A 141 5.86 -7.46 -13.11
C GLY A 141 6.46 -7.63 -11.73
N LEU A 142 7.40 -8.58 -11.55
CA LEU A 142 7.92 -8.86 -10.23
C LEU A 142 9.42 -9.16 -10.27
N SER A 143 10.16 -8.56 -9.33
CA SER A 143 11.54 -8.93 -9.05
C SER A 143 11.61 -9.39 -7.60
N SER A 144 11.80 -10.69 -7.41
CA SER A 144 12.00 -11.30 -6.11
C SER A 144 13.13 -12.31 -6.12
N ILE A 145 13.68 -12.57 -4.95
CA ILE A 145 14.70 -13.60 -4.78
C ILE A 145 14.13 -15.01 -5.01
N ALA A 146 12.82 -15.23 -4.75
CA ALA A 146 12.19 -16.55 -4.87
C ALA A 146 12.25 -17.11 -6.30
N VAL A 147 11.99 -16.25 -7.31
CA VAL A 147 12.11 -16.64 -8.72
C VAL A 147 13.54 -17.02 -9.09
N MET A 148 14.53 -16.26 -8.58
CA MET A 148 15.94 -16.54 -8.84
C MET A 148 16.36 -17.88 -8.22
N ILE A 149 15.93 -18.13 -6.99
CA ILE A 149 16.21 -19.37 -6.27
C ILE A 149 15.55 -20.56 -6.97
N ASP A 150 14.28 -20.49 -7.39
CA ASP A 150 13.62 -21.55 -8.14
C ASP A 150 14.38 -21.90 -9.42
N LYS A 151 14.88 -20.87 -10.15
CA LYS A 151 15.68 -21.09 -11.35
C LYS A 151 16.98 -21.83 -11.05
N VAL A 152 17.71 -21.44 -10.00
CA VAL A 152 18.94 -22.14 -9.59
C VAL A 152 18.63 -23.56 -9.15
N LEU A 153 17.61 -23.77 -8.32
CA LEU A 153 17.18 -25.09 -7.86
C LEU A 153 16.89 -26.04 -9.02
N ARG A 154 16.24 -25.58 -10.07
CA ARG A 154 15.90 -26.38 -11.27
C ARG A 154 17.08 -26.64 -12.20
N SER A 155 17.99 -25.65 -12.34
CA SER A 155 19.06 -25.70 -13.33
C SER A 155 20.37 -26.28 -12.77
N HIS A 156 20.56 -26.26 -11.45
CA HIS A 156 21.81 -26.71 -10.84
C HIS A 156 21.90 -28.25 -10.82
N PRO A 157 22.99 -28.86 -11.34
CA PRO A 157 23.10 -30.32 -11.47
C PRO A 157 22.91 -31.12 -10.18
N LYS A 158 23.31 -30.54 -9.02
CA LYS A 158 23.20 -31.18 -7.71
C LYS A 158 21.80 -31.03 -7.06
N LEU A 159 20.99 -30.12 -7.54
CA LEU A 159 19.69 -29.79 -6.91
C LEU A 159 18.53 -30.37 -7.70
N ASN A 160 18.33 -29.93 -8.92
CA ASN A 160 17.31 -30.37 -9.90
C ASN A 160 15.91 -30.57 -9.27
N VAL A 161 15.48 -29.63 -8.46
CA VAL A 161 14.22 -29.67 -7.71
C VAL A 161 13.51 -28.32 -7.82
N PRO A 162 12.18 -28.28 -7.98
CA PRO A 162 11.45 -27.03 -7.90
C PRO A 162 11.39 -26.50 -6.46
N LEU A 163 11.29 -25.18 -6.30
CA LEU A 163 11.28 -24.51 -4.98
C LEU A 163 10.19 -25.07 -4.06
N GLU A 164 9.03 -25.43 -4.58
CA GLU A 164 7.91 -25.97 -3.80
C GLU A 164 8.20 -27.34 -3.16
N LYS A 165 9.25 -28.03 -3.63
CA LYS A 165 9.67 -29.35 -3.13
C LYS A 165 11.06 -29.34 -2.50
N ALA A 166 11.74 -28.19 -2.54
CA ALA A 166 13.08 -28.04 -1.99
C ALA A 166 13.03 -28.01 -0.45
N ASN A 167 14.07 -28.54 0.18
CA ASN A 167 14.30 -28.36 1.61
C ASN A 167 15.21 -27.15 1.89
N ASP A 168 15.37 -26.78 3.17
CA ASP A 168 16.16 -25.60 3.54
C ASP A 168 17.63 -25.72 3.12
N GLU A 169 18.26 -26.89 3.18
CA GLU A 169 19.66 -27.08 2.74
C GLU A 169 19.81 -26.75 1.25
N GLN A 170 18.88 -27.26 0.41
CA GLN A 170 18.89 -27.00 -1.02
C GLN A 170 18.64 -25.53 -1.33
N VAL A 171 17.71 -24.90 -0.61
CA VAL A 171 17.41 -23.46 -0.76
C VAL A 171 18.62 -22.63 -0.34
N LYS A 172 19.22 -22.93 0.81
CA LYS A 172 20.42 -22.19 1.29
C LYS A 172 21.62 -22.36 0.35
N TYR A 173 21.79 -23.56 -0.22
CA TYR A 173 22.80 -23.77 -1.26
C TYR A 173 22.52 -22.92 -2.51
N ALA A 174 21.27 -22.87 -2.96
CA ALA A 174 20.89 -22.03 -4.10
C ALA A 174 21.08 -20.53 -3.80
N ILE A 175 20.77 -20.08 -2.57
CA ILE A 175 21.02 -18.70 -2.13
C ILE A 175 22.53 -18.38 -2.16
N HIS A 176 23.36 -19.26 -1.60
CA HIS A 176 24.82 -19.10 -1.69
C HIS A 176 25.29 -18.97 -3.13
N THR A 177 24.79 -19.83 -4.03
CA THR A 177 25.13 -19.79 -5.46
C THR A 177 24.75 -18.45 -6.10
N VAL A 178 23.55 -17.93 -5.76
CA VAL A 178 23.07 -16.65 -6.27
C VAL A 178 23.89 -15.48 -5.73
N LEU A 179 24.17 -15.45 -4.42
CA LEU A 179 24.89 -14.35 -3.76
C LEU A 179 26.38 -14.33 -4.10
N THR A 180 27.00 -15.48 -4.39
CA THR A 180 28.42 -15.55 -4.82
C THR A 180 28.62 -15.37 -6.33
N SER A 181 27.52 -15.25 -7.09
CA SER A 181 27.62 -14.97 -8.52
C SER A 181 28.18 -13.55 -8.75
N SER A 182 28.78 -13.33 -9.94
CA SER A 182 29.39 -12.03 -10.33
C SER A 182 28.42 -10.83 -10.35
N LYS A 183 27.17 -11.03 -9.96
CA LYS A 183 26.08 -10.04 -9.93
C LYS A 183 25.49 -9.86 -8.54
N SER A 184 26.23 -10.22 -7.51
CA SER A 184 25.82 -10.19 -6.09
C SER A 184 25.38 -8.80 -5.61
N GLU A 185 25.98 -7.72 -6.10
CA GLU A 185 25.64 -6.34 -5.68
C GLU A 185 24.14 -6.02 -5.80
N ILE A 186 23.46 -6.56 -6.81
CA ILE A 186 22.00 -6.33 -6.98
C ILE A 186 21.22 -7.14 -5.95
N ILE A 187 21.74 -8.30 -5.57
CA ILE A 187 21.04 -9.26 -4.72
C ILE A 187 21.26 -8.89 -3.24
N GLU A 188 22.44 -8.38 -2.90
CA GLU A 188 22.73 -7.87 -1.56
C GLU A 188 21.76 -6.74 -1.15
N ASN A 189 21.26 -5.97 -2.12
CA ASN A 189 20.24 -4.95 -1.86
C ASN A 189 18.81 -5.51 -1.64
N VAL A 190 18.59 -6.80 -1.91
CA VAL A 190 17.28 -7.45 -1.73
C VAL A 190 17.15 -8.09 -0.35
N ILE A 191 18.24 -8.44 0.30
CA ILE A 191 18.25 -8.98 1.66
C ILE A 191 18.42 -7.86 2.70
N SER A 192 17.96 -8.10 3.91
CA SER A 192 18.08 -7.13 5.01
C SER A 192 19.54 -6.82 5.33
N VAL A 193 19.83 -5.57 5.69
CA VAL A 193 21.16 -5.17 6.24
C VAL A 193 21.51 -5.89 7.55
N ASN A 194 20.51 -6.46 8.21
CA ASN A 194 20.68 -7.27 9.41
C ASN A 194 20.85 -8.77 9.10
N ALA A 195 21.01 -9.13 7.82
CA ALA A 195 21.31 -10.48 7.44
C ALA A 195 22.69 -10.89 7.95
N ILE A 196 22.78 -12.13 8.40
CA ILE A 196 24.04 -12.74 8.86
C ILE A 196 24.36 -13.97 8.03
N SER A 197 25.62 -14.31 7.92
CA SER A 197 26.06 -15.55 7.28
C SER A 197 27.01 -16.31 8.18
N GLU A 198 26.95 -17.62 8.12
CA GLU A 198 27.87 -18.52 8.76
C GLU A 198 28.31 -19.62 7.80
N GLN A 199 29.55 -20.11 7.96
CA GLN A 199 30.06 -21.18 7.11
C GLN A 199 29.48 -22.51 7.57
N ARG A 200 28.80 -23.22 6.66
CA ARG A 200 28.29 -24.59 6.88
C ARG A 200 28.68 -25.50 5.74
N GLU A 201 28.82 -26.78 6.05
CA GLU A 201 28.98 -27.80 5.02
C GLU A 201 27.60 -28.31 4.60
N VAL A 202 27.25 -28.12 3.32
CA VAL A 202 25.97 -28.53 2.73
C VAL A 202 26.27 -29.21 1.39
N LEU A 203 25.70 -30.39 1.16
CA LEU A 203 25.91 -31.19 -0.05
C LEU A 203 27.39 -31.47 -0.38
N GLY A 204 28.23 -31.53 0.65
CA GLY A 204 29.69 -31.76 0.52
C GLY A 204 30.51 -30.54 0.12
N GLU A 205 29.93 -29.35 0.21
CA GLU A 205 30.60 -28.07 -0.06
C GLU A 205 30.44 -27.11 1.10
N LYS A 206 31.47 -26.27 1.34
CA LYS A 206 31.36 -25.18 2.29
C LYS A 206 30.64 -24.01 1.64
N ILE A 207 29.52 -23.61 2.23
CA ILE A 207 28.70 -22.51 1.76
C ILE A 207 28.55 -21.44 2.84
N ASP A 208 28.24 -20.21 2.40
CA ASP A 208 27.73 -19.16 3.28
C ASP A 208 26.25 -19.42 3.52
N TRP A 209 25.91 -19.84 4.72
CA TRP A 209 24.55 -20.07 5.17
C TRP A 209 23.96 -18.73 5.62
N TRP A 210 23.19 -18.11 4.75
CA TRP A 210 22.59 -16.81 5.01
C TRP A 210 21.28 -16.92 5.79
N ILE A 211 21.12 -16.04 6.76
CA ILE A 211 19.90 -15.85 7.54
C ILE A 211 19.52 -14.39 7.42
N SER A 212 18.30 -14.10 6.99
CA SER A 212 17.82 -12.72 6.82
C SER A 212 16.42 -12.58 7.43
N PRO A 213 16.19 -11.63 8.35
CA PRO A 213 14.88 -11.45 8.95
C PRO A 213 13.84 -10.92 7.93
N ALA A 214 14.28 -10.24 6.89
CA ALA A 214 13.43 -9.66 5.89
C ALA A 214 14.08 -9.66 4.51
N ILE A 215 13.24 -9.60 3.47
CA ILE A 215 13.64 -9.39 2.07
C ILE A 215 12.81 -8.29 1.43
N PHE A 216 13.38 -7.66 0.41
CA PHE A 216 12.77 -6.60 -0.35
C PHE A 216 12.16 -7.15 -1.64
N ILE A 217 10.95 -6.72 -1.95
CA ILE A 217 10.23 -7.14 -3.14
C ILE A 217 9.86 -5.88 -3.95
N THR A 218 10.07 -5.95 -5.26
CA THR A 218 9.71 -4.87 -6.16
C THR A 218 8.76 -5.38 -7.23
N THR A 219 7.64 -4.68 -7.41
CA THR A 219 6.70 -4.93 -8.49
C THR A 219 6.74 -3.80 -9.51
N PHE A 220 6.53 -4.15 -10.77
CA PHE A 220 6.58 -3.23 -11.90
C PHE A 220 5.27 -3.33 -12.67
N SER A 221 4.63 -2.21 -12.90
CA SER A 221 3.39 -2.14 -13.66
C SER A 221 3.52 -1.17 -14.83
N ASP A 222 2.71 -1.35 -15.85
CA ASP A 222 2.67 -0.48 -17.02
C ASP A 222 2.01 0.86 -16.65
N ASN A 223 2.84 1.88 -16.53
CA ASN A 223 2.38 3.20 -16.11
C ASN A 223 1.48 3.88 -17.17
N GLU A 224 1.71 3.61 -18.45
CA GLU A 224 0.90 4.19 -19.52
C GLU A 224 -0.54 3.66 -19.46
N LYS A 225 -0.71 2.36 -19.26
CA LYS A 225 -2.03 1.72 -19.08
C LYS A 225 -2.78 2.23 -17.84
N LEU A 226 -2.06 2.72 -16.84
CA LEU A 226 -2.62 3.30 -15.61
C LEU A 226 -2.96 4.79 -15.74
N GLY A 227 -2.70 5.40 -16.90
CA GLY A 227 -2.97 6.82 -17.18
C GLY A 227 -1.72 7.70 -17.13
N GLY A 228 -0.52 7.11 -17.04
CA GLY A 228 0.75 7.85 -17.06
C GLY A 228 1.00 8.70 -15.81
N GLY A 229 1.87 9.72 -15.95
CA GLY A 229 2.22 10.64 -14.88
C GLY A 229 3.12 10.04 -13.79
N VAL A 230 3.49 10.87 -12.83
CA VAL A 230 4.30 10.48 -11.67
C VAL A 230 3.36 10.09 -10.53
N TYR A 231 3.66 8.98 -9.86
CA TYR A 231 2.90 8.56 -8.69
C TYR A 231 3.25 9.41 -7.47
N GLN A 232 2.21 9.90 -6.79
CA GLN A 232 2.33 10.61 -5.52
C GLN A 232 1.36 9.97 -4.52
N VAL A 233 1.92 9.37 -3.48
CA VAL A 233 1.15 8.63 -2.48
C VAL A 233 0.18 9.54 -1.75
N GLY A 234 -1.12 9.18 -1.79
CA GLY A 234 -2.15 9.74 -0.88
C GLY A 234 -2.44 11.24 -0.98
N ILE A 235 -1.94 11.94 -2.00
CA ILE A 235 -2.03 13.41 -2.11
C ILE A 235 -2.94 13.85 -3.25
N SER A 236 -3.12 13.03 -4.28
CA SER A 236 -3.79 13.44 -5.50
C SER A 236 -5.09 12.68 -5.74
N SER A 237 -6.13 13.39 -6.14
CA SER A 237 -7.40 12.81 -6.63
C SER A 237 -7.38 12.54 -8.14
N GLU A 238 -6.23 12.63 -8.79
CA GLU A 238 -6.11 12.37 -10.22
C GLU A 238 -6.40 10.90 -10.55
N PRO A 239 -7.17 10.61 -11.60
CA PRO A 239 -7.52 9.23 -11.96
C PRO A 239 -6.31 8.31 -12.16
N SER A 240 -5.21 8.82 -12.70
CA SER A 240 -3.97 8.07 -12.90
C SER A 240 -3.31 7.66 -11.57
N VAL A 241 -3.37 8.49 -10.54
CA VAL A 241 -2.86 8.19 -9.20
C VAL A 241 -3.76 7.16 -8.52
N LEU A 242 -5.07 7.36 -8.59
CA LEU A 242 -6.05 6.41 -8.01
C LEU A 242 -5.96 5.02 -8.66
N ASN A 243 -5.76 4.95 -9.98
CA ASN A 243 -5.59 3.67 -10.67
C ASN A 243 -4.36 2.90 -10.15
N LYS A 244 -3.23 3.61 -9.95
CA LYS A 244 -2.01 3.03 -9.39
C LYS A 244 -2.25 2.53 -7.97
N GLU A 245 -2.88 3.32 -7.13
CA GLU A 245 -3.18 2.96 -5.75
C GLU A 245 -4.10 1.72 -5.67
N ILE A 246 -5.15 1.66 -6.51
CA ILE A 246 -6.03 0.49 -6.58
C ILE A 246 -5.28 -0.75 -7.03
N LEU A 247 -4.41 -0.62 -8.05
CA LEU A 247 -3.58 -1.72 -8.52
C LEU A 247 -2.63 -2.19 -7.42
N ASP A 248 -1.94 -1.26 -6.78
CA ASP A 248 -0.97 -1.54 -5.73
C ASP A 248 -1.60 -2.28 -4.54
N ARG A 249 -2.80 -1.88 -4.13
CA ARG A 249 -3.57 -2.58 -3.08
C ARG A 249 -3.87 -4.03 -3.47
N LYS A 250 -4.34 -4.27 -4.70
CA LYS A 250 -4.62 -5.62 -5.20
C LYS A 250 -3.36 -6.49 -5.28
N VAL A 251 -2.26 -5.92 -5.77
CA VAL A 251 -0.96 -6.60 -5.83
C VAL A 251 -0.51 -7.01 -4.43
N GLN A 252 -0.58 -6.11 -3.46
CA GLN A 252 -0.20 -6.41 -2.09
C GLN A 252 -1.13 -7.43 -1.43
N GLU A 253 -2.44 -7.34 -1.66
CA GLU A 253 -3.40 -8.30 -1.13
C GLU A 253 -3.07 -9.72 -1.60
N ILE A 254 -2.76 -9.91 -2.88
CA ILE A 254 -2.38 -11.21 -3.43
C ILE A 254 -1.02 -11.68 -2.88
N LEU A 255 -0.02 -10.80 -2.83
CA LEU A 255 1.31 -11.15 -2.31
C LEU A 255 1.31 -11.42 -0.80
N ARG A 256 0.44 -10.79 -0.03
CA ARG A 256 0.22 -11.11 1.39
C ARG A 256 -0.30 -12.52 1.56
N GLY A 257 -1.22 -12.95 0.73
CA GLY A 257 -1.83 -14.26 0.82
C GLY A 257 -2.38 -14.55 2.22
N GLU A 258 -2.13 -15.75 2.74
CA GLU A 258 -2.60 -16.17 4.07
C GLU A 258 -1.66 -15.75 5.22
N GLN A 259 -0.52 -15.14 4.93
CA GLN A 259 0.51 -14.69 5.90
C GLN A 259 0.93 -15.77 6.92
N LYS A 260 1.06 -17.01 6.46
CA LYS A 260 1.40 -18.15 7.33
C LYS A 260 2.84 -18.11 7.81
N THR A 261 3.77 -17.73 6.93
CA THR A 261 5.20 -17.76 7.20
C THR A 261 5.84 -16.40 7.29
N TYR A 262 5.19 -15.36 6.73
CA TYR A 262 5.72 -14.02 6.71
C TYR A 262 4.61 -12.95 6.83
N LYS A 263 5.01 -11.74 7.10
CA LYS A 263 4.21 -10.52 6.96
C LYS A 263 4.73 -9.71 5.78
N LEU A 264 3.83 -9.08 5.03
CA LEU A 264 4.20 -8.19 3.93
C LEU A 264 3.80 -6.76 4.27
N TRP A 265 4.78 -5.87 4.24
CA TRP A 265 4.63 -4.45 4.50
C TRP A 265 4.82 -3.67 3.20
N GLY A 266 3.81 -2.97 2.75
CA GLY A 266 3.91 -2.08 1.58
C GLY A 266 4.30 -0.68 2.02
N ILE A 267 5.45 -0.19 1.55
CA ILE A 267 6.06 1.05 2.05
C ILE A 267 5.12 2.27 1.92
N ALA A 268 4.24 2.30 0.93
CA ALA A 268 3.34 3.44 0.71
C ALA A 268 1.88 3.15 1.08
N ILE A 269 1.42 1.93 0.88
CA ILE A 269 0.00 1.56 0.99
C ILE A 269 -0.40 1.30 2.43
N ASP A 270 0.49 0.71 3.24
CA ASP A 270 0.16 0.41 4.63
C ASP A 270 -0.05 1.69 5.45
N VAL A 271 0.68 2.77 5.14
CA VAL A 271 0.44 4.09 5.76
C VAL A 271 -0.95 4.61 5.40
N ASN A 272 -1.39 4.44 4.16
CA ASN A 272 -2.73 4.88 3.74
C ASN A 272 -3.82 4.01 4.34
N LEU A 273 -3.63 2.69 4.41
CA LEU A 273 -4.59 1.76 5.02
C LEU A 273 -4.74 2.01 6.52
N GLU A 274 -3.65 2.22 7.24
CA GLU A 274 -3.69 2.60 8.66
C GLU A 274 -4.40 3.94 8.85
N SER A 275 -4.10 4.94 8.02
CA SER A 275 -4.75 6.25 8.07
C SER A 275 -6.26 6.16 7.81
N GLU A 276 -6.68 5.33 6.84
CA GLU A 276 -8.10 5.07 6.56
C GLU A 276 -8.77 4.35 7.73
N GLU A 277 -8.14 3.33 8.29
CA GLU A 277 -8.67 2.56 9.42
C GLU A 277 -8.78 3.42 10.68
N GLU A 278 -7.79 4.24 10.97
CA GLU A 278 -7.83 5.22 12.06
C GLU A 278 -8.89 6.30 11.83
N GLY A 279 -9.04 6.77 10.58
CA GLY A 279 -10.09 7.70 10.19
C GLY A 279 -11.49 7.14 10.42
N ILE A 280 -11.72 5.87 10.06
CA ILE A 280 -12.98 5.16 10.28
C ILE A 280 -13.23 4.97 11.79
N LYS A 281 -12.22 4.53 12.54
CA LYS A 281 -12.31 4.38 14.00
C LYS A 281 -12.64 5.71 14.68
N SER A 282 -11.92 6.77 14.33
CA SER A 282 -12.15 8.12 14.88
C SER A 282 -13.55 8.65 14.55
N GLY A 283 -14.00 8.50 13.29
CA GLY A 283 -15.35 8.86 12.87
C GLY A 283 -16.43 8.10 13.65
N THR A 284 -16.22 6.82 13.91
CA THR A 284 -17.12 5.99 14.70
C THR A 284 -17.18 6.47 16.14
N TYR A 285 -16.05 6.75 16.79
CA TYR A 285 -16.00 7.31 18.15
C TYR A 285 -16.69 8.66 18.28
N ILE A 286 -16.48 9.57 17.30
CA ILE A 286 -17.16 10.87 17.26
C ILE A 286 -18.67 10.67 17.14
N THR A 287 -19.11 9.78 16.26
CA THR A 287 -20.54 9.48 16.08
C THR A 287 -21.17 8.95 17.34
N PHE A 288 -20.55 7.99 18.02
CA PHE A 288 -21.04 7.47 19.31
C PHE A 288 -21.07 8.55 20.39
N THR A 289 -20.04 9.40 20.45
CA THR A 289 -19.98 10.50 21.44
C THR A 289 -21.11 11.51 21.21
N VAL A 290 -21.39 11.87 19.97
CA VAL A 290 -22.50 12.77 19.63
C VAL A 290 -23.84 12.15 19.97
N ILE A 291 -24.07 10.86 19.64
CA ILE A 291 -25.31 10.16 19.98
C ILE A 291 -25.49 10.09 21.51
N ALA A 292 -24.43 9.77 22.25
CA ALA A 292 -24.49 9.72 23.71
C ALA A 292 -24.78 11.09 24.32
N ALA A 293 -24.17 12.16 23.81
CA ALA A 293 -24.43 13.53 24.25
C ALA A 293 -25.88 13.94 23.99
N LEU A 294 -26.44 13.58 22.83
CA LEU A 294 -27.84 13.85 22.50
C LEU A 294 -28.81 13.03 23.36
N ALA A 295 -28.44 11.84 23.80
CA ALA A 295 -29.29 11.02 24.68
C ALA A 295 -29.33 11.52 26.13
N ILE A 296 -28.31 12.28 26.58
CA ILE A 296 -28.20 12.85 27.93
C ILE A 296 -28.91 14.21 28.03
N MET A 297 -29.02 14.94 26.92
CA MET A 297 -29.75 16.21 26.83
C MET A 297 -31.26 15.99 26.74
#